data_6541f6da8e7ff3f634795a0aeb5f7291
#
_entry.id   6541f6da8e7ff3f634795a0aeb5f7291
#
_cell.length_a   1.000
_cell.length_b   1.000
_cell.length_c   1.000
_cell.angle_alpha   90.00
_cell.angle_beta   90.00
_cell.angle_gamma   90.00
#
_symmetry.space_group_name_H-M   'P 1'
#
loop_
_entity.id
_entity.type
_entity.pdbx_description
1 polymer ?
#
loop_
_entity_poly.entity_id
_entity_poly.type
_entity_poly.pdbx_seq_one_letter_code
_entity_poly.pdbx_strand_id
1 'polypeptide(L)'
;MGIFPAVAVGWRISEEQFMQKFENLDNLKLRFSAGQSGALAGGAFQYLTSFQLYGDSFAEGGSSTQGVKPVIEGNPNITWERATKYNVGIDVDLFGGQLSGKVDYFFEKRDNMLVSPQATVPEEYGIGLAAVNNGRMQNQGIEFEIHGHKSIKKDLLLSAGFNFTFARNKLLEIYENEATRNNPNRSRTGRPLGSIFGYEADGLFQVSDDKNGDGVIDSKDGFVEQQLGGPVTPGSIKYKNLYDVDGNAVIDLNDETCIGHPTIPEIMYGFNLGATWKGINLDLLFQGAAHSNALIGGTFINPFGETHNLTIDNLDFWTPENPDAKYPIVRPNGPVGNDVASSSFYMLNMNYLRLKQLELGYTLPSAWLSRCHIKSAKVYVAATNLFTLSHTRGLLDPEQDGGSTTGDNANRGWRQPQK
;
A
#
# COMPACT_ATOMS: atom_id res chain seq x y z
N MET A 1 -25.90 18.78 -9.58
CA MET A 1 -24.82 19.29 -10.47
C MET A 1 -23.81 20.01 -9.58
N GLY A 2 -22.52 19.74 -9.74
CA GLY A 2 -21.44 20.41 -9.00
C GLY A 2 -20.67 21.37 -9.91
N ILE A 3 -20.22 22.49 -9.38
CA ILE A 3 -19.34 23.45 -10.08
C ILE A 3 -17.97 23.38 -9.41
N PHE A 4 -16.93 23.13 -10.22
CA PHE A 4 -15.56 22.93 -9.76
C PHE A 4 -14.61 23.85 -10.55
N PRO A 5 -14.39 25.10 -10.07
CA PRO A 5 -13.54 26.04 -10.76
C PRO A 5 -12.06 25.66 -10.67
N ALA A 6 -11.30 26.04 -11.72
CA ALA A 6 -9.86 25.87 -11.73
C ALA A 6 -9.20 27.03 -12.48
N VAL A 7 -7.99 27.39 -12.07
CA VAL A 7 -7.13 28.40 -12.70
C VAL A 7 -5.71 27.85 -12.80
N ALA A 8 -5.02 28.16 -13.89
CA ALA A 8 -3.62 27.85 -14.08
C ALA A 8 -2.89 29.02 -14.71
N VAL A 9 -1.67 29.27 -14.24
CA VAL A 9 -0.78 30.33 -14.74
C VAL A 9 0.59 29.70 -15.00
N GLY A 10 1.22 30.09 -16.11
CA GLY A 10 2.57 29.70 -16.44
C GLY A 10 3.38 30.91 -16.86
N TRP A 11 4.58 31.06 -16.28
CA TRP A 11 5.52 32.10 -16.64
C TRP A 11 6.77 31.49 -17.26
N ARG A 12 7.07 31.84 -18.48
CA ARG A 12 8.24 31.39 -19.23
C ARG A 12 9.38 32.36 -18.99
N ILE A 13 10.11 32.14 -17.89
CA ILE A 13 11.16 33.04 -17.41
C ILE A 13 12.31 33.14 -18.42
N SER A 14 12.60 32.03 -19.15
CA SER A 14 13.67 32.02 -20.17
C SER A 14 13.45 33.01 -21.31
N GLU A 15 12.22 33.45 -21.57
CA GLU A 15 11.91 34.44 -22.61
C GLU A 15 12.16 35.89 -22.17
N GLU A 16 12.39 36.10 -20.87
CA GLU A 16 12.61 37.43 -20.31
C GLU A 16 14.01 37.99 -20.67
N GLN A 17 14.11 39.28 -20.94
CA GLN A 17 15.36 39.92 -21.35
C GLN A 17 16.54 39.70 -20.41
N PHE A 18 16.28 39.61 -19.10
CA PHE A 18 17.31 39.36 -18.08
C PHE A 18 17.88 37.94 -18.10
N MET A 19 17.13 36.98 -18.70
CA MET A 19 17.54 35.58 -18.83
C MET A 19 18.30 35.28 -20.16
N GLN A 20 18.24 36.13 -21.16
CA GLN A 20 18.89 35.94 -22.43
C GLN A 20 20.43 35.82 -22.37
N LYS A 21 21.02 36.15 -21.21
CA LYS A 21 22.47 35.97 -20.97
C LYS A 21 22.89 34.52 -20.75
N PHE A 22 21.95 33.64 -20.50
CA PHE A 22 22.21 32.22 -20.18
C PHE A 22 22.05 31.36 -21.46
N GLU A 23 23.08 31.31 -22.28
CA GLU A 23 23.06 30.64 -23.59
C GLU A 23 22.73 29.14 -23.55
N ASN A 24 22.98 28.48 -22.40
CA ASN A 24 22.70 27.05 -22.22
C ASN A 24 21.32 26.74 -21.63
N LEU A 25 20.50 27.76 -21.38
CA LEU A 25 19.16 27.63 -20.85
C LEU A 25 18.15 27.80 -21.97
N ASP A 26 17.58 26.68 -22.45
CA ASP A 26 16.62 26.69 -23.56
C ASP A 26 15.21 27.04 -23.10
N ASN A 27 14.83 26.55 -21.91
CA ASN A 27 13.53 26.82 -21.32
C ASN A 27 13.61 26.80 -19.78
N LEU A 28 13.02 27.82 -19.17
CA LEU A 28 12.73 27.85 -17.76
C LEU A 28 11.30 28.34 -17.58
N LYS A 29 10.43 27.47 -17.11
CA LYS A 29 9.01 27.79 -16.92
C LYS A 29 8.59 27.50 -15.49
N LEU A 30 7.99 28.49 -14.84
CA LEU A 30 7.30 28.34 -13.58
C LEU A 30 5.80 28.14 -13.85
N ARG A 31 5.21 27.14 -13.19
CA ARG A 31 3.79 26.79 -13.29
C ARG A 31 3.14 26.89 -11.91
N PHE A 32 1.93 27.40 -11.91
CA PHE A 32 1.04 27.36 -10.74
C PHE A 32 -0.36 26.99 -11.19
N SER A 33 -1.01 26.09 -10.49
CA SER A 33 -2.42 25.81 -10.67
C SER A 33 -3.14 25.64 -9.34
N ALA A 34 -4.39 26.09 -9.32
CA ALA A 34 -5.31 25.90 -8.20
C ALA A 34 -6.68 25.54 -8.75
N GLY A 35 -7.32 24.54 -8.17
CA GLY A 35 -8.62 24.11 -8.69
C GLY A 35 -9.35 23.17 -7.75
N GLN A 36 -10.62 22.99 -8.04
CA GLN A 36 -11.46 22.03 -7.36
C GLN A 36 -11.86 20.91 -8.30
N SER A 37 -12.00 19.70 -7.76
CA SER A 37 -12.62 18.58 -8.42
C SER A 37 -13.62 17.92 -7.48
N GLY A 38 -14.68 17.33 -8.04
CA GLY A 38 -15.69 16.61 -7.30
C GLY A 38 -15.71 15.15 -7.71
N ALA A 39 -16.00 14.27 -6.74
CA ALA A 39 -16.24 12.87 -6.97
C ALA A 39 -17.53 12.44 -6.28
N LEU A 40 -18.29 11.55 -6.91
CA LEU A 40 -19.32 10.79 -6.23
C LEU A 40 -18.69 9.48 -5.78
N ALA A 41 -18.51 9.35 -4.46
CA ALA A 41 -17.99 8.13 -3.86
C ALA A 41 -19.15 7.23 -3.41
N GLY A 42 -18.84 5.95 -3.25
CA GLY A 42 -19.77 4.95 -2.77
C GLY A 42 -20.70 4.35 -3.83
N GLY A 43 -21.62 3.51 -3.39
CA GLY A 43 -22.58 2.81 -4.25
C GLY A 43 -23.73 3.69 -4.75
N ALA A 44 -24.49 3.19 -5.71
CA ALA A 44 -25.70 3.84 -6.16
C ALA A 44 -26.80 3.79 -5.09
N PHE A 45 -27.69 4.79 -5.09
CA PHE A 45 -28.89 4.84 -4.26
C PHE A 45 -28.68 4.91 -2.74
N GLN A 46 -27.50 5.34 -2.26
CA GLN A 46 -27.22 5.46 -0.83
C GLN A 46 -28.14 6.45 -0.08
N TYR A 47 -28.88 7.27 -0.79
CA TYR A 47 -29.90 8.17 -0.22
C TYR A 47 -31.20 7.47 0.13
N LEU A 48 -31.40 6.21 -0.28
CA LEU A 48 -32.57 5.41 0.00
C LEU A 48 -32.30 4.40 1.11
N THR A 49 -33.26 4.23 2.01
CA THR A 49 -33.25 3.13 2.97
C THR A 49 -33.43 1.80 2.25
N SER A 50 -32.54 0.86 2.51
CA SER A 50 -32.59 -0.49 1.93
C SER A 50 -33.25 -1.48 2.86
N PHE A 51 -34.00 -2.41 2.27
CA PHE A 51 -34.70 -3.48 2.97
C PHE A 51 -34.24 -4.84 2.43
N GLN A 52 -34.19 -5.82 3.31
CA GLN A 52 -33.86 -7.19 2.96
C GLN A 52 -35.01 -8.12 3.37
N LEU A 53 -35.34 -9.03 2.47
CA LEU A 53 -36.16 -10.18 2.81
C LEU A 53 -35.31 -11.17 3.60
N TYR A 54 -35.79 -11.66 4.72
CA TYR A 54 -35.17 -12.74 5.46
C TYR A 54 -36.17 -13.86 5.73
N GLY A 55 -35.70 -15.11 5.68
CA GLY A 55 -36.54 -16.27 5.96
C GLY A 55 -36.78 -16.43 7.46
N ASP A 56 -37.87 -17.19 7.78
CA ASP A 56 -38.12 -17.73 9.12
C ASP A 56 -38.41 -16.71 10.22
N SER A 57 -39.12 -15.62 9.90
CA SER A 57 -39.47 -14.60 10.89
C SER A 57 -40.63 -14.99 11.79
N PHE A 58 -41.58 -15.71 11.29
CA PHE A 58 -42.78 -16.16 12.04
C PHE A 58 -43.21 -17.54 11.55
N ALA A 59 -43.55 -18.45 12.47
CA ALA A 59 -44.19 -19.70 12.16
C ALA A 59 -45.65 -19.58 12.58
N GLU A 60 -46.56 -19.44 11.62
CA GLU A 60 -48.00 -19.52 11.85
C GLU A 60 -48.53 -20.77 11.14
N GLY A 61 -49.15 -21.66 11.91
CA GLY A 61 -49.70 -22.90 11.34
C GLY A 61 -48.68 -23.89 10.75
N GLY A 62 -47.40 -23.82 11.18
CA GLY A 62 -46.33 -24.75 10.72
C GLY A 62 -45.63 -24.35 9.42
N SER A 63 -45.93 -23.21 8.86
CA SER A 63 -45.20 -22.64 7.72
C SER A 63 -44.42 -21.41 8.10
N SER A 64 -43.17 -21.32 7.66
CA SER A 64 -42.35 -20.13 7.87
C SER A 64 -42.79 -19.03 6.91
N THR A 65 -42.93 -17.80 7.41
CA THR A 65 -43.28 -16.61 6.62
C THR A 65 -42.06 -15.72 6.50
N GLN A 66 -41.77 -15.25 5.28
CA GLN A 66 -40.69 -14.30 5.04
C GLN A 66 -41.01 -12.96 5.68
N GLY A 67 -40.02 -12.43 6.41
CA GLY A 67 -40.08 -11.09 6.96
C GLY A 67 -39.29 -10.08 6.13
N VAL A 68 -39.55 -8.81 6.36
CA VAL A 68 -38.84 -7.69 5.78
C VAL A 68 -38.19 -6.89 6.91
N LYS A 69 -36.92 -6.63 6.82
CA LYS A 69 -36.22 -5.76 7.78
C LYS A 69 -35.44 -4.66 7.05
N PRO A 70 -35.36 -3.45 7.61
CA PRO A 70 -34.44 -2.45 7.12
C PRO A 70 -33.00 -2.95 7.40
N VAL A 71 -32.10 -2.73 6.45
CA VAL A 71 -30.70 -3.14 6.55
C VAL A 71 -29.78 -1.94 6.69
N ILE A 72 -30.06 -0.90 5.89
CA ILE A 72 -29.29 0.34 5.91
C ILE A 72 -30.29 1.50 5.88
N GLU A 73 -30.16 2.42 6.83
CA GLU A 73 -30.84 3.68 6.81
C GLU A 73 -30.16 4.62 5.82
N GLY A 74 -30.91 5.11 4.79
CA GLY A 74 -30.38 5.94 3.74
C GLY A 74 -30.01 7.35 4.19
N ASN A 75 -29.05 7.97 3.52
CA ASN A 75 -28.67 9.37 3.77
C ASN A 75 -29.19 10.29 2.66
N PRO A 76 -30.32 11.01 2.86
CA PRO A 76 -30.88 11.91 1.83
C PRO A 76 -29.98 13.13 1.56
N ASN A 77 -29.03 13.43 2.44
CA ASN A 77 -28.13 14.59 2.34
C ASN A 77 -26.80 14.28 1.66
N ILE A 78 -26.68 13.11 1.04
CA ILE A 78 -25.45 12.71 0.36
C ILE A 78 -25.09 13.70 -0.76
N THR A 79 -23.83 14.10 -0.80
CA THR A 79 -23.34 15.08 -1.77
C THR A 79 -21.96 14.72 -2.29
N TRP A 80 -21.41 15.56 -3.16
CA TRP A 80 -20.10 15.38 -3.74
C TRP A 80 -18.98 15.48 -2.70
N GLU A 81 -18.04 14.56 -2.75
CA GLU A 81 -16.72 14.79 -2.19
C GLU A 81 -16.03 15.90 -2.99
N ARG A 82 -15.32 16.79 -2.32
CA ARG A 82 -14.67 17.93 -2.93
C ARG A 82 -13.18 17.90 -2.63
N ALA A 83 -12.35 17.88 -3.67
CA ALA A 83 -10.91 18.00 -3.55
C ALA A 83 -10.46 19.39 -4.05
N THR A 84 -9.81 20.16 -3.19
CA THR A 84 -9.13 21.41 -3.53
C THR A 84 -7.66 21.11 -3.70
N LYS A 85 -7.13 21.42 -4.89
CA LYS A 85 -5.78 21.07 -5.32
C LYS A 85 -4.96 22.30 -5.62
N TYR A 86 -3.71 22.30 -5.21
CA TYR A 86 -2.70 23.27 -5.55
C TYR A 86 -1.48 22.55 -6.10
N ASN A 87 -0.91 23.09 -7.16
CA ASN A 87 0.33 22.57 -7.75
C ASN A 87 1.24 23.73 -8.09
N VAL A 88 2.52 23.58 -7.75
CA VAL A 88 3.60 24.48 -8.18
C VAL A 88 4.66 23.63 -8.86
N GLY A 89 5.04 24.01 -10.09
CA GLY A 89 6.01 23.25 -10.86
C GLY A 89 7.03 24.14 -11.58
N ILE A 90 8.19 23.56 -11.80
CA ILE A 90 9.28 24.16 -12.56
C ILE A 90 9.66 23.20 -13.68
N ASP A 91 9.70 23.70 -14.92
CA ASP A 91 10.23 22.98 -16.07
C ASP A 91 11.53 23.64 -16.52
N VAL A 92 12.56 22.84 -16.77
CA VAL A 92 13.89 23.31 -17.20
C VAL A 92 14.36 22.47 -18.36
N ASP A 93 14.81 23.13 -19.47
CA ASP A 93 15.50 22.49 -20.57
C ASP A 93 16.85 23.18 -20.79
N LEU A 94 17.90 22.40 -20.96
CA LEU A 94 19.28 22.86 -21.05
C LEU A 94 20.00 22.23 -22.24
N PHE A 95 21.02 22.95 -22.75
CA PHE A 95 21.99 22.49 -23.76
C PHE A 95 21.35 22.04 -25.07
N GLY A 96 20.42 22.83 -25.59
CA GLY A 96 19.71 22.51 -26.83
C GLY A 96 18.78 21.30 -26.67
N GLY A 97 18.13 21.16 -25.50
CA GLY A 97 17.22 20.07 -25.17
C GLY A 97 17.92 18.77 -24.81
N GLN A 98 19.26 18.75 -24.65
CA GLN A 98 19.98 17.52 -24.25
C GLN A 98 19.69 17.10 -22.82
N LEU A 99 19.30 18.02 -21.96
CA LEU A 99 18.90 17.77 -20.58
C LEU A 99 17.57 18.48 -20.31
N SER A 100 16.56 17.73 -19.89
CA SER A 100 15.27 18.27 -19.44
C SER A 100 14.96 17.80 -18.03
N GLY A 101 14.31 18.65 -17.26
CA GLY A 101 13.91 18.33 -15.90
C GLY A 101 12.60 19.00 -15.52
N LYS A 102 11.83 18.35 -14.65
CA LYS A 102 10.61 18.88 -14.06
C LYS A 102 10.59 18.55 -12.57
N VAL A 103 10.11 19.51 -11.80
CA VAL A 103 9.82 19.33 -10.37
C VAL A 103 8.45 19.91 -10.10
N ASP A 104 7.59 19.13 -9.49
CA ASP A 104 6.26 19.53 -9.08
C ASP A 104 6.07 19.28 -7.59
N TYR A 105 5.54 20.26 -6.88
CA TYR A 105 4.99 20.09 -5.54
C TYR A 105 3.48 20.21 -5.62
N PHE A 106 2.77 19.23 -5.08
CA PHE A 106 1.32 19.26 -5.01
C PHE A 106 0.82 19.17 -3.58
N PHE A 107 -0.31 19.85 -3.36
CA PHE A 107 -1.09 19.76 -2.12
C PHE A 107 -2.56 19.62 -2.48
N GLU A 108 -3.21 18.60 -1.96
CA GLU A 108 -4.65 18.35 -2.09
C GLU A 108 -5.28 18.27 -0.72
N LYS A 109 -6.39 18.99 -0.55
CA LYS A 109 -7.27 18.84 0.60
C LYS A 109 -8.62 18.34 0.12
N ARG A 110 -9.05 17.20 0.64
CA ARG A 110 -10.33 16.58 0.34
C ARG A 110 -11.26 16.76 1.52
N ASP A 111 -12.39 17.42 1.29
CA ASP A 111 -13.45 17.65 2.23
C ASP A 111 -14.72 16.91 1.78
N ASN A 112 -15.68 16.72 2.68
CA ASN A 112 -16.93 16.00 2.43
C ASN A 112 -16.70 14.55 1.98
N MET A 113 -15.63 13.90 2.41
CA MET A 113 -15.45 12.47 2.12
C MET A 113 -16.57 11.66 2.76
N LEU A 114 -17.05 10.65 2.05
CA LEU A 114 -18.02 9.71 2.58
C LEU A 114 -17.33 8.78 3.58
N VAL A 115 -17.78 8.85 4.82
CA VAL A 115 -17.29 8.03 5.92
C VAL A 115 -18.46 7.35 6.63
N SER A 116 -18.26 6.12 7.07
CA SER A 116 -19.29 5.38 7.79
C SER A 116 -19.36 5.85 9.24
N PRO A 117 -20.53 6.29 9.73
CA PRO A 117 -20.71 6.64 11.15
C PRO A 117 -20.91 5.42 12.04
N GLN A 118 -20.94 4.20 11.49
CA GLN A 118 -21.25 2.96 12.21
C GLN A 118 -20.37 2.73 13.45
N ALA A 119 -19.12 3.15 13.41
CA ALA A 119 -18.20 3.03 14.54
C ALA A 119 -18.59 3.83 15.80
N THR A 120 -19.52 4.78 15.65
CA THR A 120 -20.00 5.65 16.76
C THR A 120 -21.41 5.31 17.22
N VAL A 121 -22.03 4.30 16.62
CA VAL A 121 -23.42 3.88 16.93
C VAL A 121 -23.38 2.54 17.64
N PRO A 122 -24.09 2.38 18.78
CA PRO A 122 -24.19 1.12 19.48
C PRO A 122 -24.77 0.01 18.60
N GLU A 123 -24.32 -1.24 18.80
CA GLU A 123 -24.80 -2.39 18.02
C GLU A 123 -26.30 -2.66 18.23
N GLU A 124 -26.84 -2.27 19.39
CA GLU A 124 -28.25 -2.39 19.74
C GLU A 124 -29.17 -1.57 18.83
N TYR A 125 -28.62 -0.60 18.08
CA TYR A 125 -29.38 0.12 17.06
C TYR A 125 -29.91 -0.83 15.96
N GLY A 126 -29.18 -1.91 15.69
CA GLY A 126 -29.63 -3.03 14.86
C GLY A 126 -29.79 -2.74 13.37
N ILE A 127 -29.52 -1.51 12.91
CA ILE A 127 -29.63 -1.08 11.51
C ILE A 127 -28.32 -0.41 11.10
N GLY A 128 -27.79 -0.75 9.91
CA GLY A 128 -26.65 -0.08 9.35
C GLY A 128 -26.98 1.36 8.93
N LEU A 129 -26.04 2.26 9.08
CA LEU A 129 -26.17 3.64 8.63
C LEU A 129 -25.44 3.83 7.29
N ALA A 130 -26.09 4.57 6.37
CA ALA A 130 -25.40 5.00 5.15
C ALA A 130 -24.26 5.97 5.50
N ALA A 131 -23.25 5.98 4.64
CA ALA A 131 -22.14 6.90 4.79
C ALA A 131 -22.58 8.37 4.73
N VAL A 132 -21.90 9.22 5.46
CA VAL A 132 -22.15 10.66 5.54
C VAL A 132 -20.93 11.46 5.07
N ASN A 133 -21.18 12.64 4.52
CA ASN A 133 -20.14 13.53 4.00
C ASN A 133 -19.47 14.35 5.12
N ASN A 134 -18.71 13.68 5.99
CA ASN A 134 -18.04 14.31 7.15
C ASN A 134 -16.55 14.00 7.25
N GLY A 135 -16.00 13.21 6.33
CA GLY A 135 -14.58 12.90 6.34
C GLY A 135 -13.74 14.01 5.71
N ARG A 136 -12.52 14.16 6.21
CA ARG A 136 -11.51 15.08 5.65
C ARG A 136 -10.15 14.42 5.58
N MET A 137 -9.42 14.67 4.50
CA MET A 137 -8.07 14.17 4.28
C MET A 137 -7.24 15.23 3.54
N GLN A 138 -5.96 15.24 3.78
CA GLN A 138 -5.00 15.96 2.93
C GLN A 138 -4.05 14.97 2.27
N ASN A 139 -3.55 15.34 1.10
CA ASN A 139 -2.48 14.63 0.40
C ASN A 139 -1.48 15.64 -0.13
N GLN A 140 -0.18 15.36 0.02
CA GLN A 140 0.87 16.22 -0.48
C GLN A 140 2.05 15.39 -0.95
N GLY A 141 2.80 15.95 -1.88
CA GLY A 141 3.96 15.25 -2.39
C GLY A 141 4.80 16.09 -3.31
N ILE A 142 5.87 15.45 -3.75
CA ILE A 142 6.81 15.98 -4.73
C ILE A 142 6.98 14.98 -5.86
N GLU A 143 6.99 15.48 -7.08
CA GLU A 143 7.30 14.72 -8.29
C GLU A 143 8.54 15.32 -8.92
N PHE A 144 9.44 14.46 -9.34
CA PHE A 144 10.68 14.84 -10.00
C PHE A 144 10.88 13.98 -11.25
N GLU A 145 11.22 14.61 -12.34
CA GLU A 145 11.53 13.95 -13.61
C GLU A 145 12.77 14.61 -14.22
N ILE A 146 13.72 13.80 -14.66
CA ILE A 146 14.89 14.27 -15.40
C ILE A 146 15.18 13.32 -16.56
N HIS A 147 15.43 13.88 -17.74
CA HIS A 147 15.84 13.15 -18.92
C HIS A 147 17.06 13.80 -19.54
N GLY A 148 18.01 12.98 -19.92
CA GLY A 148 19.19 13.43 -20.61
C GLY A 148 19.52 12.53 -21.78
N HIS A 149 20.04 13.13 -22.87
CA HIS A 149 20.62 12.40 -23.97
C HIS A 149 21.86 13.12 -24.49
N LYS A 150 22.84 12.35 -24.94
CA LYS A 150 24.07 12.91 -25.48
C LYS A 150 24.67 12.02 -26.57
N SER A 151 24.99 12.64 -27.70
CA SER A 151 25.82 12.01 -28.71
C SER A 151 27.30 12.25 -28.38
N ILE A 152 28.03 11.20 -28.03
CA ILE A 152 29.45 11.27 -27.61
C ILE A 152 30.34 11.27 -28.85
N LYS A 153 29.96 10.51 -29.90
CA LYS A 153 30.62 10.40 -31.17
C LYS A 153 29.54 10.25 -32.25
N LYS A 154 29.91 10.30 -33.56
CA LYS A 154 28.96 10.15 -34.64
C LYS A 154 28.03 8.93 -34.52
N ASP A 155 28.48 7.88 -33.87
CA ASP A 155 27.78 6.59 -33.81
C ASP A 155 27.32 6.18 -32.39
N LEU A 156 27.61 6.97 -31.35
CA LEU A 156 27.25 6.63 -29.99
C LEU A 156 26.30 7.66 -29.39
N LEU A 157 25.05 7.27 -29.20
CA LEU A 157 24.02 8.02 -28.49
C LEU A 157 23.76 7.34 -27.15
N LEU A 158 23.83 8.08 -26.07
CA LEU A 158 23.43 7.64 -24.73
C LEU A 158 22.20 8.45 -24.30
N SER A 159 21.28 7.79 -23.63
CA SER A 159 20.12 8.41 -22.99
C SER A 159 19.95 7.86 -21.57
N ALA A 160 19.50 8.71 -20.68
CA ALA A 160 19.12 8.32 -19.32
C ALA A 160 17.93 9.16 -18.87
N GLY A 161 17.01 8.53 -18.16
CA GLY A 161 15.90 9.22 -17.53
C GLY A 161 15.71 8.69 -16.12
N PHE A 162 15.21 9.55 -15.26
CA PHE A 162 14.84 9.21 -13.89
C PHE A 162 13.54 9.93 -13.54
N ASN A 163 12.62 9.21 -12.91
CA ASN A 163 11.42 9.76 -12.31
C ASN A 163 11.31 9.32 -10.86
N PHE A 164 10.72 10.18 -10.06
CA PHE A 164 10.54 9.96 -8.64
C PHE A 164 9.26 10.65 -8.18
N THR A 165 8.45 9.96 -7.42
CA THR A 165 7.25 10.50 -6.77
C THR A 165 7.28 10.13 -5.30
N PHE A 166 7.11 11.11 -4.43
CA PHE A 166 6.78 10.92 -3.04
C PHE A 166 5.43 11.55 -2.77
N ALA A 167 4.50 10.78 -2.25
CA ALA A 167 3.16 11.24 -1.90
C ALA A 167 2.74 10.66 -0.55
N ARG A 168 2.29 11.52 0.36
CA ARG A 168 1.78 11.08 1.66
C ARG A 168 0.47 11.79 1.97
N ASN A 169 -0.53 10.99 2.26
CA ASN A 169 -1.80 11.49 2.75
C ASN A 169 -1.86 11.50 4.28
N LYS A 170 -2.83 12.22 4.83
CA LYS A 170 -3.12 12.29 6.25
C LYS A 170 -4.62 12.43 6.45
N LEU A 171 -5.19 11.52 7.22
CA LEU A 171 -6.57 11.63 7.69
C LEU A 171 -6.68 12.78 8.67
N LEU A 172 -7.58 13.72 8.42
CA LEU A 172 -7.82 14.88 9.28
C LEU A 172 -9.06 14.68 10.14
N GLU A 173 -10.08 14.01 9.59
CA GLU A 173 -11.34 13.75 10.27
C GLU A 173 -12.00 12.50 9.70
N ILE A 174 -12.33 11.57 10.56
CA ILE A 174 -13.11 10.36 10.29
C ILE A 174 -13.92 10.02 11.55
N TYR A 175 -14.92 9.14 11.41
CA TYR A 175 -15.59 8.56 12.56
C TYR A 175 -14.73 7.46 13.18
N GLU A 176 -14.39 7.63 14.44
CA GLU A 176 -13.72 6.63 15.28
C GLU A 176 -14.52 6.46 16.56
N ASN A 177 -14.60 5.24 17.08
CA ASN A 177 -15.17 5.02 18.40
C ASN A 177 -14.30 5.71 19.48
N GLU A 178 -14.87 5.96 20.64
CA GLU A 178 -14.21 6.72 21.67
C GLU A 178 -12.93 6.02 22.19
N ALA A 179 -12.97 4.71 22.35
CA ALA A 179 -11.83 3.92 22.80
C ALA A 179 -10.64 4.02 21.83
N THR A 180 -10.89 3.97 20.51
CA THR A 180 -9.85 4.12 19.51
C THR A 180 -9.33 5.56 19.44
N ARG A 181 -10.24 6.54 19.47
CA ARG A 181 -9.88 7.97 19.35
C ARG A 181 -9.04 8.46 20.52
N ASN A 182 -9.34 8.00 21.73
CA ASN A 182 -8.65 8.42 22.96
C ASN A 182 -7.33 7.68 23.19
N ASN A 183 -7.08 6.57 22.50
CA ASN A 183 -5.83 5.85 22.55
C ASN A 183 -4.88 6.37 21.43
N PRO A 184 -3.77 7.06 21.74
CA PRO A 184 -2.87 7.66 20.77
C PRO A 184 -2.19 6.61 19.86
N ASN A 185 -2.08 5.36 20.31
CA ASN A 185 -1.50 4.28 19.54
C ASN A 185 -2.49 3.78 18.47
N ARG A 186 -3.77 3.70 18.79
CA ARG A 186 -4.84 3.18 17.94
C ARG A 186 -5.49 4.23 17.04
N SER A 187 -5.45 5.51 17.40
CA SER A 187 -6.10 6.56 16.63
C SER A 187 -5.59 6.60 15.18
N ARG A 188 -6.51 6.57 14.24
CA ARG A 188 -6.24 6.63 12.78
C ARG A 188 -6.22 8.06 12.28
N THR A 189 -6.94 8.96 12.95
CA THR A 189 -6.89 10.40 12.70
C THR A 189 -5.46 10.90 12.89
N GLY A 190 -4.96 11.65 11.93
CA GLY A 190 -3.58 12.14 11.92
C GLY A 190 -2.56 11.21 11.24
N ARG A 191 -2.96 10.00 10.83
CA ARG A 191 -2.11 9.02 10.13
C ARG A 191 -2.49 8.90 8.66
N PRO A 192 -1.63 8.29 7.82
CA PRO A 192 -1.98 7.96 6.44
C PRO A 192 -3.16 6.96 6.37
N LEU A 193 -4.02 7.14 5.37
CA LEU A 193 -5.05 6.18 5.05
C LEU A 193 -4.40 4.85 4.64
N GLY A 194 -4.89 3.74 5.20
CA GLY A 194 -4.35 2.41 4.93
C GLY A 194 -3.11 2.05 5.75
N SER A 195 -2.70 2.88 6.74
CA SER A 195 -1.68 2.48 7.72
C SER A 195 -2.05 1.16 8.37
N ILE A 196 -1.06 0.28 8.52
CA ILE A 196 -1.25 -1.05 9.08
C ILE A 196 -1.19 -0.96 10.60
N PHE A 197 -2.22 -1.49 11.27
CA PHE A 197 -2.32 -1.57 12.72
C PHE A 197 -2.20 -3.01 13.19
N GLY A 198 -1.65 -3.21 14.36
CA GLY A 198 -1.46 -4.50 15.01
C GLY A 198 -0.56 -4.39 16.22
N TYR A 199 -0.11 -5.53 16.71
CA TYR A 199 0.73 -5.62 17.90
C TYR A 199 2.21 -5.56 17.54
N GLU A 200 3.00 -4.92 18.39
CA GLU A 200 4.45 -4.91 18.24
C GLU A 200 5.04 -6.19 18.86
N ALA A 201 5.58 -7.07 18.02
CA ALA A 201 6.17 -8.33 18.47
C ALA A 201 7.59 -8.10 19.04
N ASP A 202 7.92 -8.87 20.08
CA ASP A 202 9.21 -8.90 20.76
C ASP A 202 9.85 -10.30 20.69
N GLY A 203 9.62 -11.03 19.61
CA GLY A 203 10.13 -12.38 19.38
C GLY A 203 9.18 -13.50 19.80
N LEU A 204 9.75 -14.65 20.12
CA LEU A 204 9.03 -15.85 20.55
C LEU A 204 9.39 -16.18 21.99
N PHE A 205 8.39 -16.63 22.76
CA PHE A 205 8.64 -17.17 24.09
C PHE A 205 9.47 -18.44 24.02
N GLN A 206 10.43 -18.57 24.93
CA GLN A 206 11.33 -19.71 25.02
C GLN A 206 10.92 -20.65 26.17
N VAL A 207 11.44 -21.88 26.17
CA VAL A 207 11.21 -22.83 27.26
C VAL A 207 11.67 -22.26 28.61
N SER A 208 12.73 -21.45 28.62
CA SER A 208 13.24 -20.81 29.85
C SER A 208 12.34 -19.71 30.40
N ASP A 209 11.37 -19.25 29.63
CA ASP A 209 10.41 -18.23 30.07
C ASP A 209 9.29 -18.84 30.93
N ASP A 210 9.00 -20.14 30.79
CA ASP A 210 8.13 -20.93 31.67
C ASP A 210 8.91 -21.30 32.95
N LYS A 211 8.87 -20.40 33.94
CA LYS A 211 9.66 -20.55 35.17
C LYS A 211 9.05 -21.53 36.18
N ASN A 212 7.73 -21.69 36.14
CA ASN A 212 7.01 -22.57 37.03
C ASN A 212 6.85 -24.00 36.47
N GLY A 213 7.11 -24.19 35.14
CA GLY A 213 7.10 -25.48 34.45
C GLY A 213 5.69 -26.03 34.19
N ASP A 214 4.66 -25.17 34.17
CA ASP A 214 3.27 -25.62 33.97
C ASP A 214 2.88 -25.63 32.47
N GLY A 215 3.76 -25.16 31.58
CA GLY A 215 3.57 -25.11 30.13
C GLY A 215 2.79 -23.91 29.65
N VAL A 216 2.46 -22.95 30.52
CA VAL A 216 1.76 -21.71 30.21
C VAL A 216 2.62 -20.53 30.64
N ILE A 217 2.74 -19.53 29.79
CA ILE A 217 3.46 -18.29 30.10
C ILE A 217 2.45 -17.23 30.55
N ASP A 218 2.52 -16.88 31.83
CA ASP A 218 1.61 -15.92 32.42
C ASP A 218 2.31 -15.02 33.47
N SER A 219 1.51 -14.35 34.29
CA SER A 219 2.01 -13.48 35.38
C SER A 219 2.82 -14.19 36.43
N LYS A 220 2.64 -15.51 36.64
CA LYS A 220 3.41 -16.31 37.59
C LYS A 220 4.86 -16.49 37.14
N ASP A 221 5.09 -16.43 35.85
CA ASP A 221 6.44 -16.42 35.23
C ASP A 221 7.08 -15.03 35.24
N GLY A 222 6.30 -14.01 35.60
CA GLY A 222 6.73 -12.61 35.61
C GLY A 222 6.57 -11.89 34.29
N PHE A 223 5.69 -12.38 33.43
CA PHE A 223 5.33 -11.72 32.18
C PHE A 223 3.96 -11.02 32.32
N VAL A 224 3.75 -10.01 31.43
CA VAL A 224 2.43 -9.41 31.26
C VAL A 224 1.52 -10.41 30.55
N GLU A 225 0.32 -10.60 31.04
CA GLU A 225 -0.64 -11.54 30.47
C GLU A 225 -1.11 -11.05 29.09
N GLN A 226 -1.07 -11.94 28.09
CA GLN A 226 -1.52 -11.66 26.74
C GLN A 226 -2.95 -12.20 26.54
N GLN A 227 -3.93 -11.30 26.39
CA GLN A 227 -5.36 -11.63 26.27
C GLN A 227 -5.84 -11.59 24.79
N LEU A 228 -5.06 -12.14 23.89
CA LEU A 228 -5.34 -12.14 22.45
C LEU A 228 -6.01 -13.43 21.94
N GLY A 229 -6.33 -14.33 22.84
CA GLY A 229 -7.03 -15.59 22.57
C GLY A 229 -6.16 -16.83 22.64
N GLY A 230 -6.56 -17.74 23.51
CA GLY A 230 -5.90 -19.02 23.78
C GLY A 230 -4.70 -18.93 24.74
N PRO A 231 -4.15 -20.09 25.14
CA PRO A 231 -3.02 -20.15 26.05
C PRO A 231 -1.73 -19.68 25.32
N VAL A 232 -0.95 -18.89 26.03
CA VAL A 232 0.41 -18.52 25.64
C VAL A 232 1.36 -19.59 26.21
N THR A 233 2.22 -20.14 25.36
CA THR A 233 3.13 -21.24 25.72
C THR A 233 4.51 -20.94 25.14
N PRO A 234 5.57 -21.67 25.52
CA PRO A 234 6.82 -21.63 24.78
C PRO A 234 6.59 -21.79 23.27
N GLY A 235 7.21 -20.95 22.46
CA GLY A 235 7.00 -20.87 21.00
C GLY A 235 5.86 -19.96 20.54
N SER A 236 5.03 -19.44 21.46
CA SER A 236 4.06 -18.38 21.14
C SER A 236 4.75 -17.05 20.88
N ILE A 237 4.08 -16.17 20.10
CA ILE A 237 4.59 -14.81 19.87
C ILE A 237 4.47 -13.98 21.13
N LYS A 238 5.56 -13.31 21.49
CA LYS A 238 5.64 -12.35 22.57
C LYS A 238 5.35 -10.95 22.04
N TYR A 239 4.46 -10.23 22.71
CA TYR A 239 4.09 -8.86 22.34
C TYR A 239 4.52 -7.87 23.42
N LYS A 240 4.70 -6.61 22.99
CA LYS A 240 4.97 -5.49 23.90
C LYS A 240 3.67 -4.96 24.47
N ASN A 241 3.67 -4.68 25.77
CA ASN A 241 2.64 -3.90 26.43
C ASN A 241 2.91 -2.41 26.15
N LEU A 242 2.01 -1.74 25.45
CA LEU A 242 2.19 -0.36 24.97
C LEU A 242 1.22 0.62 25.62
N TYR A 243 0.10 0.14 26.15
CA TYR A 243 -0.95 1.02 26.65
C TYR A 243 -1.79 0.36 27.75
N ASP A 244 -1.54 0.75 28.98
CA ASP A 244 -2.30 0.26 30.13
C ASP A 244 -3.45 1.21 30.45
N VAL A 245 -4.65 0.67 30.60
CA VAL A 245 -5.83 1.37 31.06
C VAL A 245 -6.01 1.09 32.57
N ASP A 246 -6.16 2.14 33.35
CA ASP A 246 -6.42 2.07 34.79
C ASP A 246 -5.37 1.29 35.61
N GLY A 247 -4.14 1.21 35.10
CA GLY A 247 -3.03 0.53 35.80
C GLY A 247 -3.12 -0.98 35.76
N ASN A 248 -3.99 -1.57 34.96
CA ASN A 248 -4.08 -3.01 34.72
C ASN A 248 -3.18 -3.41 33.55
N ALA A 249 -1.98 -3.89 33.86
CA ALA A 249 -1.02 -4.33 32.85
C ALA A 249 -1.45 -5.66 32.26
N VAL A 250 -2.10 -5.59 31.09
CA VAL A 250 -2.44 -6.76 30.25
C VAL A 250 -2.22 -6.36 28.80
N ILE A 251 -1.80 -7.28 27.96
CA ILE A 251 -1.70 -7.08 26.52
C ILE A 251 -3.04 -7.46 25.90
N ASP A 252 -3.78 -6.45 25.47
CA ASP A 252 -5.11 -6.59 24.90
C ASP A 252 -5.29 -5.71 23.66
N LEU A 253 -6.54 -5.48 23.26
CA LEU A 253 -6.88 -4.66 22.11
C LEU A 253 -6.38 -3.20 22.20
N ASN A 254 -6.07 -2.71 23.40
CA ASN A 254 -5.57 -1.36 23.61
C ASN A 254 -4.09 -1.21 23.26
N ASP A 255 -3.34 -2.31 23.17
CA ASP A 255 -1.92 -2.31 22.77
C ASP A 255 -1.71 -2.29 21.27
N GLU A 256 -2.80 -2.37 20.50
CA GLU A 256 -2.71 -2.23 19.05
C GLU A 256 -2.14 -0.87 18.67
N THR A 257 -1.14 -0.84 17.79
CA THR A 257 -0.49 0.38 17.34
C THR A 257 -0.26 0.39 15.82
N CYS A 258 0.14 1.52 15.26
CA CYS A 258 0.53 1.60 13.86
C CYS A 258 1.89 0.94 13.66
N ILE A 259 1.91 -0.26 13.12
CA ILE A 259 3.11 -1.07 12.91
C ILE A 259 3.74 -0.92 11.53
N GLY A 260 3.04 -0.35 10.54
CA GLY A 260 3.57 -0.27 9.18
C GLY A 260 2.97 0.82 8.31
N HIS A 261 3.68 1.06 7.20
CA HIS A 261 3.21 1.93 6.12
C HIS A 261 1.98 1.33 5.43
N PRO A 262 1.20 2.15 4.71
CA PRO A 262 0.15 1.64 3.84
C PRO A 262 0.67 0.61 2.82
N THR A 263 -0.21 -0.25 2.33
CA THR A 263 0.10 -1.17 1.22
C THR A 263 0.38 -0.43 -0.09
N ILE A 264 -0.26 0.74 -0.29
CA ILE A 264 0.03 1.62 -1.42
C ILE A 264 1.34 2.36 -1.12
N PRO A 265 2.36 2.23 -1.99
CA PRO A 265 3.66 2.87 -1.75
C PRO A 265 3.56 4.39 -1.69
N GLU A 266 4.24 5.00 -0.72
CA GLU A 266 4.40 6.45 -0.65
C GLU A 266 5.50 6.96 -1.59
N ILE A 267 6.46 6.09 -1.95
CA ILE A 267 7.56 6.39 -2.85
C ILE A 267 7.47 5.47 -4.07
N MET A 268 7.49 6.06 -5.26
CA MET A 268 7.65 5.35 -6.52
C MET A 268 8.79 5.97 -7.30
N TYR A 269 9.61 5.15 -7.92
CA TYR A 269 10.72 5.62 -8.74
C TYR A 269 10.97 4.70 -9.92
N GLY A 270 11.50 5.30 -10.98
CA GLY A 270 11.92 4.56 -12.15
C GLY A 270 13.12 5.22 -12.81
N PHE A 271 13.91 4.43 -13.50
CA PHE A 271 14.94 4.96 -14.35
C PHE A 271 15.09 4.12 -15.61
N ASN A 272 15.34 4.79 -16.70
CA ASN A 272 15.60 4.19 -17.98
C ASN A 272 17.00 4.57 -18.46
N LEU A 273 17.68 3.59 -19.06
CA LEU A 273 18.99 3.77 -19.67
C LEU A 273 18.94 3.26 -21.10
N GLY A 274 19.39 4.09 -22.03
CA GLY A 274 19.45 3.74 -23.43
C GLY A 274 20.87 3.97 -24.01
N ALA A 275 21.30 3.07 -24.88
CA ALA A 275 22.53 3.23 -25.64
C ALA A 275 22.32 2.75 -27.07
N THR A 276 22.71 3.60 -28.02
CA THR A 276 22.75 3.22 -29.45
C THR A 276 24.18 3.38 -29.96
N TRP A 277 24.76 2.29 -30.50
CA TRP A 277 26.10 2.28 -31.02
C TRP A 277 26.22 1.42 -32.28
N LYS A 278 26.50 2.03 -33.42
CA LYS A 278 26.72 1.33 -34.71
C LYS A 278 25.63 0.29 -35.04
N GLY A 279 24.38 0.66 -34.79
CA GLY A 279 23.23 -0.23 -35.03
C GLY A 279 22.85 -1.12 -33.85
N ILE A 280 23.69 -1.27 -32.83
CA ILE A 280 23.33 -1.93 -31.56
C ILE A 280 22.49 -0.94 -30.75
N ASN A 281 21.36 -1.41 -30.24
CA ASN A 281 20.48 -0.65 -29.37
C ASN A 281 20.30 -1.43 -28.06
N LEU A 282 20.52 -0.78 -26.94
CA LEU A 282 20.26 -1.32 -25.60
C LEU A 282 19.28 -0.39 -24.90
N ASP A 283 18.19 -0.93 -24.42
CA ASP A 283 17.19 -0.21 -23.63
C ASP A 283 16.92 -0.99 -22.35
N LEU A 284 17.05 -0.29 -21.21
CA LEU A 284 16.80 -0.81 -19.87
C LEU A 284 15.77 0.06 -19.17
N LEU A 285 14.76 -0.56 -18.58
CA LEU A 285 13.77 0.11 -17.75
C LEU A 285 13.75 -0.54 -16.36
N PHE A 286 14.03 0.27 -15.35
CA PHE A 286 13.93 -0.12 -13.96
C PHE A 286 12.76 0.59 -13.29
N GLN A 287 12.09 -0.13 -12.40
CA GLN A 287 11.00 0.39 -11.58
C GLN A 287 11.16 -0.07 -10.15
N GLY A 288 10.81 0.79 -9.22
CA GLY A 288 10.83 0.46 -7.80
C GLY A 288 9.79 1.23 -7.00
N ALA A 289 9.51 0.72 -5.83
CA ALA A 289 8.66 1.37 -4.85
C ALA A 289 9.25 1.19 -3.45
N ALA A 290 8.90 2.11 -2.55
CA ALA A 290 9.32 2.07 -1.16
C ALA A 290 8.27 2.71 -0.24
N HIS A 291 8.47 2.56 1.07
CA HIS A 291 7.51 2.93 2.09
C HIS A 291 6.15 2.24 1.88
N SER A 292 6.21 0.91 1.73
CA SER A 292 5.05 0.05 1.64
C SER A 292 5.27 -1.22 2.45
N ASN A 293 4.24 -1.66 3.13
CA ASN A 293 4.23 -2.88 3.92
C ASN A 293 2.99 -3.72 3.58
N ALA A 294 3.07 -5.01 3.85
CA ALA A 294 1.92 -5.92 3.83
C ALA A 294 2.00 -6.87 5.01
N LEU A 295 0.84 -7.30 5.51
CA LEU A 295 0.76 -8.41 6.47
C LEU A 295 0.60 -9.71 5.71
N ILE A 296 1.37 -10.72 6.07
CA ILE A 296 1.06 -12.09 5.65
C ILE A 296 -0.06 -12.66 6.52
N GLY A 297 -0.90 -13.48 5.92
CA GLY A 297 -2.05 -14.08 6.58
C GLY A 297 -2.39 -15.46 6.02
N GLY A 298 -3.51 -16.04 6.44
CA GLY A 298 -4.05 -17.27 5.92
C GLY A 298 -3.09 -18.45 5.99
N THR A 299 -2.83 -19.08 4.86
CA THR A 299 -1.96 -20.27 4.74
C THR A 299 -0.56 -20.06 5.35
N PHE A 300 0.00 -18.85 5.28
CA PHE A 300 1.34 -18.58 5.79
C PHE A 300 1.41 -18.57 7.32
N ILE A 301 0.34 -18.19 8.01
CA ILE A 301 0.28 -18.09 9.47
C ILE A 301 -0.55 -19.22 10.12
N ASN A 302 -1.37 -19.91 9.31
CA ASN A 302 -2.17 -21.06 9.75
C ASN A 302 -1.92 -22.27 8.85
N PRO A 303 -0.76 -22.93 8.97
CA PRO A 303 -0.34 -24.00 8.08
C PRO A 303 -1.22 -25.26 8.12
N PHE A 304 -2.00 -25.46 9.19
CA PHE A 304 -2.89 -26.63 9.36
C PHE A 304 -4.37 -26.25 9.38
N GLY A 305 -4.74 -25.08 8.84
CA GLY A 305 -6.14 -24.74 8.61
C GLY A 305 -6.82 -25.74 7.66
N GLU A 306 -8.14 -25.92 7.78
CA GLU A 306 -8.91 -26.93 7.05
C GLU A 306 -8.69 -26.96 5.53
N THR A 307 -8.31 -25.84 4.92
CA THR A 307 -8.11 -25.68 3.47
C THR A 307 -6.69 -25.27 3.10
N HIS A 308 -5.76 -25.32 4.05
CA HIS A 308 -4.42 -24.78 3.87
C HIS A 308 -3.38 -25.88 3.67
N ASN A 309 -2.47 -25.67 2.73
CA ASN A 309 -1.31 -26.52 2.52
C ASN A 309 -0.08 -25.92 3.23
N LEU A 310 0.80 -26.79 3.70
CA LEU A 310 2.12 -26.37 4.18
C LEU A 310 2.94 -25.77 3.06
N THR A 311 3.61 -24.68 3.34
CA THR A 311 4.65 -24.14 2.47
C THR A 311 6.03 -24.55 2.98
N ILE A 312 7.03 -24.47 2.13
CA ILE A 312 8.41 -24.78 2.54
C ILE A 312 8.92 -23.82 3.64
N ASP A 313 8.39 -22.62 3.67
CA ASP A 313 8.75 -21.62 4.67
C ASP A 313 8.21 -21.97 6.06
N ASN A 314 7.07 -22.69 6.13
CA ASN A 314 6.50 -23.16 7.40
C ASN A 314 7.33 -24.27 8.06
N LEU A 315 8.34 -24.83 7.38
CA LEU A 315 9.27 -25.78 7.99
C LEU A 315 10.20 -25.11 9.03
N ASP A 316 10.36 -23.79 8.94
CA ASP A 316 11.15 -22.99 9.89
C ASP A 316 10.24 -22.50 11.03
N PHE A 317 9.59 -23.43 11.74
CA PHE A 317 8.76 -23.16 12.92
C PHE A 317 9.53 -23.42 14.21
N TRP A 318 9.05 -22.78 15.28
CA TRP A 318 9.67 -22.89 16.59
C TRP A 318 9.57 -24.32 17.18
N THR A 319 10.71 -24.80 17.66
CA THR A 319 10.83 -25.98 18.53
C THR A 319 11.89 -25.66 19.58
N PRO A 320 12.00 -26.43 20.68
CA PRO A 320 13.07 -26.24 21.65
C PRO A 320 14.48 -26.29 21.03
N GLU A 321 14.64 -27.02 19.92
CA GLU A 321 15.90 -27.16 19.18
C GLU A 321 16.08 -26.05 18.12
N ASN A 322 15.02 -25.30 17.78
CA ASN A 322 15.02 -24.19 16.83
C ASN A 322 14.40 -22.92 17.45
N PRO A 323 15.04 -22.31 18.46
CA PRO A 323 14.46 -21.20 19.21
C PRO A 323 14.36 -19.90 18.41
N ASP A 324 15.18 -19.72 17.36
CA ASP A 324 15.24 -18.53 16.51
C ASP A 324 14.41 -18.66 15.21
N ALA A 325 13.40 -19.53 15.23
CA ALA A 325 12.55 -19.80 14.09
C ALA A 325 11.81 -18.57 13.57
N LYS A 326 11.46 -18.59 12.28
CA LYS A 326 10.70 -17.51 11.61
C LYS A 326 9.20 -17.58 11.85
N TYR A 327 8.70 -18.73 12.34
CA TYR A 327 7.29 -18.95 12.61
C TYR A 327 7.10 -19.45 14.05
N PRO A 328 5.97 -19.13 14.69
CA PRO A 328 5.68 -19.61 16.04
C PRO A 328 5.51 -21.13 16.07
N ILE A 329 5.28 -21.66 17.25
CA ILE A 329 4.98 -23.07 17.46
C ILE A 329 3.78 -23.51 16.61
N VAL A 330 3.93 -24.68 15.97
CA VAL A 330 2.84 -25.33 15.21
C VAL A 330 2.03 -26.22 16.14
N ARG A 331 0.72 -26.02 16.17
CA ARG A 331 -0.20 -26.76 17.05
C ARG A 331 -1.08 -27.71 16.23
N PRO A 332 -1.37 -28.91 16.74
CA PRO A 332 -2.19 -29.91 16.01
C PRO A 332 -3.63 -29.43 15.72
N ASN A 333 -4.18 -28.58 16.57
CA ASN A 333 -5.54 -28.06 16.44
C ASN A 333 -5.59 -26.66 15.79
N GLY A 334 -4.54 -26.26 15.11
CA GLY A 334 -4.38 -24.93 14.55
C GLY A 334 -3.82 -23.92 15.56
N PRO A 335 -3.42 -22.74 15.10
CA PRO A 335 -2.86 -21.69 15.95
C PRO A 335 -3.92 -21.10 16.88
N VAL A 336 -3.48 -20.59 18.01
CA VAL A 336 -4.32 -19.81 18.93
C VAL A 336 -4.38 -18.35 18.48
N GLY A 337 -5.36 -17.59 18.97
CA GLY A 337 -5.55 -16.19 18.60
C GLY A 337 -4.29 -15.34 18.78
N ASN A 338 -3.55 -15.57 19.86
CA ASN A 338 -2.25 -14.91 20.10
C ASN A 338 -1.25 -15.11 18.96
N ASP A 339 -1.16 -16.32 18.41
CA ASP A 339 -0.15 -16.68 17.40
C ASP A 339 -0.54 -16.25 15.98
N VAL A 340 -1.78 -15.79 15.75
CA VAL A 340 -2.27 -15.28 14.45
C VAL A 340 -2.69 -13.81 14.48
N ALA A 341 -2.49 -13.14 15.61
CA ALA A 341 -2.81 -11.73 15.74
C ALA A 341 -2.01 -10.89 14.74
N SER A 342 -2.68 -9.90 14.11
CA SER A 342 -2.02 -8.94 13.23
C SER A 342 -0.87 -8.26 13.98
N SER A 343 0.36 -8.44 13.52
CA SER A 343 1.52 -7.95 14.26
C SER A 343 2.72 -7.67 13.36
N SER A 344 3.69 -6.97 13.91
CA SER A 344 4.97 -6.73 13.24
C SER A 344 5.74 -8.02 12.93
N PHE A 345 5.42 -9.13 13.60
CA PHE A 345 6.00 -10.46 13.34
C PHE A 345 5.70 -10.94 11.90
N TYR A 346 4.47 -10.68 11.45
CA TYR A 346 3.98 -11.08 10.14
C TYR A 346 4.08 -10.00 9.07
N MET A 347 4.75 -8.89 9.39
CA MET A 347 4.86 -7.78 8.45
C MET A 347 5.99 -8.00 7.45
N LEU A 348 5.66 -7.83 6.18
CA LEU A 348 6.60 -7.82 5.07
C LEU A 348 6.92 -6.38 4.65
N ASN A 349 8.19 -6.14 4.37
CA ASN A 349 8.62 -4.94 3.69
C ASN A 349 8.46 -5.15 2.17
N MET A 350 7.59 -4.35 1.56
CA MET A 350 7.26 -4.43 0.13
C MET A 350 8.17 -3.57 -0.75
N ASN A 351 9.24 -3.00 -0.20
CA ASN A 351 10.19 -2.22 -0.99
C ASN A 351 10.90 -3.11 -2.03
N TYR A 352 11.01 -2.59 -3.25
CA TYR A 352 11.66 -3.33 -4.32
C TYR A 352 12.32 -2.43 -5.37
N LEU A 353 13.22 -3.04 -6.15
CA LEU A 353 13.74 -2.57 -7.42
C LEU A 353 13.72 -3.71 -8.42
N ARG A 354 13.10 -3.48 -9.59
CA ARG A 354 12.93 -4.49 -10.64
C ARG A 354 13.47 -3.99 -12.00
N LEU A 355 14.21 -4.83 -12.68
CA LEU A 355 14.47 -4.64 -14.11
C LEU A 355 13.22 -5.07 -14.88
N LYS A 356 12.38 -4.07 -15.20
CA LYS A 356 11.07 -4.24 -15.85
C LYS A 356 11.19 -4.70 -17.28
N GLN A 357 12.12 -4.07 -18.00
CA GLN A 357 12.35 -4.35 -19.41
C GLN A 357 13.82 -4.25 -19.75
N LEU A 358 14.29 -5.19 -20.51
CA LEU A 358 15.56 -5.17 -21.21
C LEU A 358 15.27 -5.47 -22.67
N GLU A 359 15.78 -4.64 -23.54
CA GLU A 359 15.81 -4.90 -24.98
C GLU A 359 17.22 -4.70 -25.50
N LEU A 360 17.76 -5.72 -26.17
CA LEU A 360 19.01 -5.64 -26.93
C LEU A 360 18.72 -5.92 -28.38
N GLY A 361 18.90 -4.94 -29.22
CA GLY A 361 18.58 -5.02 -30.63
C GLY A 361 19.77 -4.67 -31.53
N TYR A 362 19.72 -5.17 -32.77
CA TYR A 362 20.66 -4.76 -33.82
C TYR A 362 19.89 -4.36 -35.05
N THR A 363 20.08 -3.11 -35.48
CA THR A 363 19.54 -2.58 -36.72
C THR A 363 20.50 -2.89 -37.85
N LEU A 364 20.05 -3.66 -38.84
CA LEU A 364 20.86 -4.11 -39.95
C LEU A 364 21.26 -2.91 -40.88
N PRO A 365 22.49 -2.87 -41.35
CA PRO A 365 22.94 -1.82 -42.27
C PRO A 365 22.09 -1.80 -43.54
N SER A 366 21.70 -0.60 -43.98
CA SER A 366 20.88 -0.42 -45.18
C SER A 366 21.54 -1.00 -46.47
N ALA A 367 22.88 -1.02 -46.51
CA ALA A 367 23.63 -1.62 -47.62
C ALA A 367 23.36 -3.14 -47.79
N TRP A 368 23.01 -3.87 -46.72
CA TRP A 368 22.65 -5.28 -46.85
C TRP A 368 21.21 -5.47 -47.25
N LEU A 369 20.33 -4.55 -46.84
CA LEU A 369 18.88 -4.64 -47.07
C LEU A 369 18.46 -4.15 -48.45
N SER A 370 19.20 -3.23 -49.05
CA SER A 370 18.90 -2.64 -50.34
C SER A 370 18.82 -3.69 -51.48
N ARG A 371 19.59 -4.77 -51.39
CA ARG A 371 19.52 -5.88 -52.31
C ARG A 371 18.21 -6.67 -52.24
N CYS A 372 17.53 -6.61 -51.10
CA CYS A 372 16.26 -7.30 -50.88
C CYS A 372 15.06 -6.33 -50.98
N HIS A 373 15.25 -5.08 -51.35
CA HIS A 373 14.22 -4.02 -51.37
C HIS A 373 13.56 -3.74 -50.03
N ILE A 374 14.27 -4.06 -48.91
CA ILE A 374 13.83 -3.80 -47.57
C ILE A 374 14.42 -2.46 -47.09
N LYS A 375 13.58 -1.56 -46.55
CA LYS A 375 14.01 -0.24 -46.06
C LYS A 375 14.79 -0.29 -44.75
N SER A 376 14.31 -1.08 -43.79
CA SER A 376 14.97 -1.28 -42.51
C SER A 376 14.57 -2.64 -41.94
N ALA A 377 15.47 -3.26 -41.17
CA ALA A 377 15.19 -4.45 -40.40
C ALA A 377 15.97 -4.37 -39.06
N LYS A 378 15.33 -4.75 -37.96
CA LYS A 378 15.91 -4.85 -36.62
C LYS A 378 15.67 -6.26 -36.11
N VAL A 379 16.72 -6.86 -35.57
CA VAL A 379 16.63 -8.13 -34.81
C VAL A 379 16.85 -7.76 -33.35
N TYR A 380 16.03 -8.27 -32.46
CA TYR A 380 16.17 -7.94 -31.04
C TYR A 380 15.80 -9.12 -30.17
N VAL A 381 16.33 -9.09 -28.94
CA VAL A 381 15.93 -9.94 -27.82
C VAL A 381 15.39 -9.02 -26.74
N ALA A 382 14.22 -9.37 -26.23
CA ALA A 382 13.59 -8.64 -25.15
C ALA A 382 13.29 -9.57 -23.97
N ALA A 383 13.44 -9.06 -22.77
CA ALA A 383 13.10 -9.74 -21.53
C ALA A 383 12.32 -8.78 -20.62
N THR A 384 11.34 -9.32 -19.89
CA THR A 384 10.55 -8.56 -18.92
C THR A 384 10.72 -9.19 -17.54
N ASN A 385 10.74 -8.33 -16.50
CA ASN A 385 10.87 -8.74 -15.11
C ASN A 385 12.06 -9.67 -14.87
N LEU A 386 13.21 -9.37 -15.49
CA LEU A 386 14.37 -10.27 -15.52
C LEU A 386 14.93 -10.56 -14.12
N PHE A 387 14.95 -9.56 -13.25
CA PHE A 387 15.24 -9.75 -11.84
C PHE A 387 14.52 -8.72 -10.98
N THR A 388 14.31 -9.09 -9.70
CA THR A 388 13.72 -8.24 -8.68
C THR A 388 14.54 -8.33 -7.41
N LEU A 389 14.96 -7.18 -6.91
CA LEU A 389 15.52 -7.03 -5.57
C LEU A 389 14.37 -6.62 -4.65
N SER A 390 14.04 -7.45 -3.68
CA SER A 390 12.93 -7.18 -2.74
C SER A 390 13.20 -7.78 -1.37
N HIS A 391 12.44 -7.31 -0.38
CA HIS A 391 12.48 -7.82 1.00
C HIS A 391 11.29 -8.72 1.33
N THR A 392 10.52 -9.14 0.34
CA THR A 392 9.30 -9.96 0.52
C THR A 392 9.59 -11.43 0.85
N ARG A 393 10.85 -11.79 1.07
CA ARG A 393 11.31 -13.18 1.33
C ARG A 393 10.90 -14.17 0.23
N GLY A 394 10.50 -13.69 -0.96
CA GLY A 394 9.96 -14.53 -2.04
C GLY A 394 8.54 -15.05 -1.78
N LEU A 395 7.86 -14.59 -0.73
CA LEU A 395 6.50 -15.00 -0.38
C LEU A 395 5.46 -14.33 -1.27
N LEU A 396 5.66 -13.05 -1.59
CA LEU A 396 4.76 -12.24 -2.42
C LEU A 396 5.55 -11.52 -3.52
N ASP A 397 4.89 -11.29 -4.65
CA ASP A 397 5.40 -10.33 -5.63
C ASP A 397 5.23 -8.92 -5.07
N PRO A 398 6.31 -8.10 -4.96
CA PRO A 398 6.22 -6.76 -4.36
C PRO A 398 5.41 -5.76 -5.17
N GLU A 399 5.06 -6.04 -6.42
CA GLU A 399 4.13 -5.24 -7.23
C GLU A 399 2.67 -5.66 -7.06
N GLN A 400 2.44 -6.77 -6.38
CA GLN A 400 1.07 -7.20 -6.13
C GLN A 400 0.42 -6.23 -5.15
N ASP A 401 -0.73 -5.70 -5.53
CA ASP A 401 -1.55 -4.92 -4.61
C ASP A 401 -1.91 -5.83 -3.42
N GLY A 402 -1.42 -5.45 -2.24
CA GLY A 402 -1.74 -6.11 -0.97
C GLY A 402 -3.20 -5.93 -0.58
N GLY A 403 -4.10 -5.79 -1.54
CA GLY A 403 -5.52 -5.65 -1.38
C GLY A 403 -6.05 -6.73 -0.46
N SER A 404 -6.48 -6.28 0.73
CA SER A 404 -7.15 -7.06 1.76
C SER A 404 -6.41 -8.31 2.21
N THR A 405 -5.47 -8.12 3.10
CA THR A 405 -4.85 -9.20 3.91
C THR A 405 -5.86 -9.89 4.84
N THR A 406 -7.10 -9.44 4.87
CA THR A 406 -8.21 -10.00 5.66
C THR A 406 -9.23 -10.79 4.83
N GLY A 407 -9.11 -10.86 3.52
CA GLY A 407 -10.02 -11.61 2.66
C GLY A 407 -9.32 -12.78 1.96
N ASP A 408 -10.10 -13.80 1.58
CA ASP A 408 -9.66 -15.03 0.90
C ASP A 408 -8.74 -14.86 -0.32
N ASN A 409 -8.62 -13.65 -0.86
CA ASN A 409 -7.83 -13.38 -2.06
C ASN A 409 -6.34 -13.15 -1.77
N ALA A 410 -5.97 -12.64 -0.59
CA ALA A 410 -4.57 -12.57 -0.18
C ALA A 410 -3.99 -13.95 0.16
N ASN A 411 -4.87 -14.90 0.47
CA ASN A 411 -4.53 -16.26 0.85
C ASN A 411 -4.27 -17.20 -0.34
N ARG A 412 -4.59 -16.80 -1.53
CA ARG A 412 -4.22 -17.55 -2.73
C ARG A 412 -2.79 -17.19 -3.07
N GLY A 413 -1.85 -17.76 -2.33
CA GLY A 413 -0.42 -17.67 -2.57
C GLY A 413 -0.03 -18.18 -3.97
N TRP A 414 -0.43 -17.43 -4.97
CA TRP A 414 0.10 -17.59 -6.30
C TRP A 414 1.51 -17.00 -6.27
N ARG A 415 2.47 -17.84 -5.87
CA ARG A 415 3.84 -17.60 -6.30
C ARG A 415 3.77 -17.48 -7.81
N GLN A 416 3.80 -16.30 -8.37
CA GLN A 416 4.29 -16.18 -9.72
C GLN A 416 5.73 -16.71 -9.67
N PRO A 417 6.06 -17.74 -10.46
CA PRO A 417 7.43 -18.22 -10.48
C PRO A 417 8.31 -17.05 -10.87
N GLN A 418 9.12 -16.58 -9.91
CA GLN A 418 10.26 -15.74 -10.23
C GLN A 418 11.22 -16.63 -11.04
N LYS A 419 11.12 -16.57 -12.34
CA LYS A 419 12.09 -17.13 -13.29
C LYS A 419 12.66 -16.03 -14.15
#